data_02dab36bd55aa535d6777dfc5ecd7466
#
_entry.id   02dab36bd55aa535d6777dfc5ecd7466
#
_cell.length_a   1.000
_cell.length_b   1.000
_cell.length_c   1.000
_cell.angle_alpha   90.00
_cell.angle_beta   90.00
_cell.angle_gamma   90.00
#
_symmetry.space_group_name_H-M   'P 1'
#
loop_
_entity.id
_entity.type
_entity.pdbx_description
1 polymer ?
#
loop_
_entity_poly.entity_id
_entity_poly.type
_entity_poly.pdbx_seq_one_letter_code
_entity_poly.pdbx_strand_id
1 'polypeptide(L)'
;MAANRRIVIKVGTSTLACAEGGLDLDVASDITRQIHALKSDGWQPILVSSGAIAAGIRALGMAAKPTDMPSLQASASVGQVRILGMYAELFGEFGMVVGQVLLTRNDTKDRQAYLHARDTFDRLLSLGCVPIVNENDTIAVDEIRFGDNDTLAALVAVMVGADLVVLLSDIEGLYSADPRLDAEAELLEHVSELTEQMLSAAGGAGSAMGSGGMLTKVEAAKVLMRAGIPMVVCDGRRVDVITDAALGKPVGTYFAGANQAIGARKLWIAVGHKPTGHIVIDDGAREALTLRGKSLLPAGVVGVFGTFMPGDAIELRDGQGGVVARGLTAVSSADLDRVKGMKSAQIAKDAQHVVGVEVVHRDHLVIL
;
A
#
# COMPACT_ATOMS: atom_id res chain seq x y z
N MET A 1 19.88 -8.67 22.43
CA MET A 1 18.41 -8.43 22.35
C MET A 1 17.98 -8.89 20.99
N ALA A 2 17.03 -9.83 20.88
CA ALA A 2 16.49 -10.20 19.59
C ALA A 2 15.87 -8.94 18.97
N ALA A 3 16.19 -8.65 17.71
CA ALA A 3 15.56 -7.54 17.00
C ALA A 3 14.04 -7.78 17.01
N ASN A 4 13.25 -6.77 17.40
CA ASN A 4 11.80 -6.84 17.38
C ASN A 4 11.35 -6.95 15.91
N ARG A 5 11.11 -8.17 15.43
CA ARG A 5 10.64 -8.42 14.07
C ARG A 5 9.17 -8.00 13.94
N ARG A 6 8.84 -7.24 12.90
CA ARG A 6 7.47 -6.78 12.63
C ARG A 6 6.85 -7.57 11.50
N ILE A 7 5.61 -7.98 11.67
CA ILE A 7 4.85 -8.67 10.65
C ILE A 7 3.51 -7.94 10.42
N VAL A 8 3.19 -7.67 9.15
CA VAL A 8 1.90 -7.14 8.76
C VAL A 8 1.09 -8.28 8.14
N ILE A 9 -0.06 -8.55 8.73
CA ILE A 9 -0.98 -9.59 8.26
C ILE A 9 -2.20 -8.87 7.70
N LYS A 10 -2.55 -9.13 6.44
CA LYS A 10 -3.75 -8.59 5.83
C LYS A 10 -4.78 -9.68 5.59
N VAL A 11 -5.99 -9.45 6.02
CA VAL A 11 -7.11 -10.34 5.76
C VAL A 11 -8.16 -9.68 4.87
N GLY A 12 -8.51 -10.38 3.78
CA GLY A 12 -9.50 -9.93 2.79
C GLY A 12 -10.93 -10.13 3.25
N THR A 13 -11.88 -9.40 2.65
CA THR A 13 -13.31 -9.56 2.91
C THR A 13 -13.80 -10.97 2.58
N SER A 14 -13.33 -11.58 1.47
CA SER A 14 -13.68 -12.94 1.06
C SER A 14 -13.20 -14.02 2.04
N THR A 15 -12.11 -13.75 2.76
CA THR A 15 -11.57 -14.65 3.80
C THR A 15 -12.36 -14.54 5.11
N LEU A 16 -12.77 -13.29 5.49
CA LEU A 16 -13.51 -13.02 6.73
C LEU A 16 -15.02 -13.13 6.61
N ALA A 17 -15.57 -13.28 5.39
CA ALA A 17 -17.01 -13.40 5.19
C ALA A 17 -17.42 -14.89 5.16
N CYS A 18 -18.47 -15.23 5.88
CA CYS A 18 -19.13 -16.52 5.72
C CYS A 18 -20.10 -16.51 4.53
N ALA A 19 -20.42 -17.70 4.00
CA ALA A 19 -21.31 -17.88 2.84
C ALA A 19 -22.72 -17.29 3.08
N GLU A 20 -23.18 -17.29 4.32
CA GLU A 20 -24.49 -16.78 4.74
C GLU A 20 -24.49 -15.26 4.98
N GLY A 21 -23.38 -14.59 4.69
CA GLY A 21 -23.13 -13.17 4.96
C GLY A 21 -22.81 -12.90 6.44
N GLY A 22 -21.86 -12.04 6.70
CA GLY A 22 -21.36 -11.69 8.04
C GLY A 22 -19.90 -12.09 8.22
N LEU A 23 -19.42 -11.99 9.46
CA LEU A 23 -18.02 -12.31 9.80
C LEU A 23 -17.92 -13.79 10.18
N ASP A 24 -16.92 -14.46 9.63
CA ASP A 24 -16.54 -15.83 9.95
C ASP A 24 -15.70 -15.83 11.25
N LEU A 25 -16.35 -16.21 12.34
CA LEU A 25 -15.72 -16.19 13.67
C LEU A 25 -14.65 -17.28 13.81
N ASP A 26 -14.78 -18.39 13.12
CA ASP A 26 -13.81 -19.49 13.19
C ASP A 26 -12.50 -19.07 12.53
N VAL A 27 -12.59 -18.46 11.34
CA VAL A 27 -11.43 -17.89 10.65
C VAL A 27 -10.80 -16.76 11.46
N ALA A 28 -11.61 -15.85 12.03
CA ALA A 28 -11.11 -14.74 12.85
C ALA A 28 -10.42 -15.27 14.14
N SER A 29 -10.97 -16.30 14.78
CA SER A 29 -10.39 -16.95 15.95
C SER A 29 -9.05 -17.62 15.62
N ASP A 30 -8.96 -18.36 14.50
CA ASP A 30 -7.70 -18.99 14.08
C ASP A 30 -6.63 -17.96 13.76
N ILE A 31 -6.95 -16.85 13.06
CA ILE A 31 -6.03 -15.74 12.81
C ILE A 31 -5.53 -15.17 14.15
N THR A 32 -6.42 -14.93 15.11
CA THR A 32 -6.08 -14.40 16.43
C THR A 32 -5.16 -15.33 17.20
N ARG A 33 -5.43 -16.63 17.18
CA ARG A 33 -4.59 -17.67 17.79
C ARG A 33 -3.18 -17.67 17.19
N GLN A 34 -3.07 -17.61 15.86
CA GLN A 34 -1.78 -17.55 15.17
C GLN A 34 -1.01 -16.26 15.50
N ILE A 35 -1.68 -15.11 15.56
CA ILE A 35 -1.08 -13.83 15.97
C ILE A 35 -0.58 -13.90 17.41
N HIS A 36 -1.32 -14.57 18.31
CA HIS A 36 -0.85 -14.80 19.69
C HIS A 36 0.44 -15.64 19.72
N ALA A 37 0.50 -16.71 18.93
CA ALA A 37 1.71 -17.54 18.83
C ALA A 37 2.91 -16.73 18.32
N LEU A 38 2.73 -15.96 17.23
CA LEU A 38 3.79 -15.08 16.70
C LEU A 38 4.28 -14.07 17.72
N LYS A 39 3.39 -13.49 18.51
CA LYS A 39 3.78 -12.53 19.56
C LYS A 39 4.59 -13.21 20.66
N SER A 40 4.24 -14.45 21.00
CA SER A 40 5.00 -15.27 21.96
C SER A 40 6.40 -15.61 21.44
N ASP A 41 6.56 -15.72 20.11
CA ASP A 41 7.83 -15.94 19.42
C ASP A 41 8.63 -14.64 19.16
N GLY A 42 8.20 -13.52 19.75
CA GLY A 42 8.90 -12.23 19.69
C GLY A 42 8.62 -11.39 18.46
N TRP A 43 7.58 -11.71 17.68
CA TRP A 43 7.10 -10.83 16.62
C TRP A 43 6.23 -9.71 17.18
N GLN A 44 6.21 -8.58 16.46
CA GLN A 44 5.29 -7.46 16.67
C GLN A 44 4.24 -7.47 15.53
N PRO A 45 3.09 -8.13 15.71
CA PRO A 45 2.08 -8.27 14.67
C PRO A 45 1.22 -7.00 14.54
N ILE A 46 0.86 -6.69 13.30
CA ILE A 46 -0.10 -5.65 12.89
C ILE A 46 -1.11 -6.31 11.98
N LEU A 47 -2.39 -6.18 12.26
CA LEU A 47 -3.47 -6.77 11.47
C LEU A 47 -4.16 -5.70 10.63
N VAL A 48 -4.14 -5.85 9.30
CA VAL A 48 -4.91 -5.02 8.37
C VAL A 48 -6.16 -5.81 7.98
N SER A 49 -7.33 -5.32 8.40
CA SER A 49 -8.60 -6.03 8.23
C SER A 49 -9.48 -5.35 7.20
N SER A 50 -10.28 -6.15 6.51
CA SER A 50 -11.34 -5.72 5.59
C SER A 50 -12.72 -6.09 6.13
N GLY A 51 -13.77 -5.80 5.34
CA GLY A 51 -15.13 -6.29 5.60
C GLY A 51 -16.03 -5.34 6.36
N ALA A 52 -15.60 -4.11 6.68
CA ALA A 52 -16.42 -3.14 7.42
C ALA A 52 -17.76 -2.85 6.72
N ILE A 53 -17.75 -2.57 5.42
CA ILE A 53 -18.98 -2.31 4.66
C ILE A 53 -19.93 -3.53 4.73
N ALA A 54 -19.42 -4.75 4.53
CA ALA A 54 -20.23 -5.97 4.56
C ALA A 54 -20.85 -6.22 5.95
N ALA A 55 -20.05 -6.06 7.01
CA ALA A 55 -20.52 -6.18 8.39
C ALA A 55 -21.59 -5.14 8.73
N GLY A 56 -21.43 -3.91 8.23
CA GLY A 56 -22.39 -2.83 8.44
C GLY A 56 -23.70 -3.03 7.68
N ILE A 57 -23.65 -3.46 6.41
CA ILE A 57 -24.84 -3.79 5.61
C ILE A 57 -25.72 -4.79 6.36
N ARG A 58 -25.10 -5.85 6.88
CA ARG A 58 -25.82 -6.87 7.66
C ARG A 58 -26.39 -6.30 8.97
N ALA A 59 -25.59 -5.52 9.71
CA ALA A 59 -26.02 -4.95 10.98
C ALA A 59 -27.20 -3.97 10.81
N LEU A 60 -27.26 -3.27 9.67
CA LEU A 60 -28.33 -2.35 9.30
C LEU A 60 -29.55 -3.06 8.67
N GLY A 61 -29.48 -4.39 8.45
CA GLY A 61 -30.57 -5.14 7.82
C GLY A 61 -30.82 -4.76 6.36
N MET A 62 -29.80 -4.26 5.65
CA MET A 62 -29.94 -3.89 4.25
C MET A 62 -30.02 -5.14 3.37
N ALA A 63 -30.98 -5.17 2.45
CA ALA A 63 -31.22 -6.33 1.56
C ALA A 63 -30.15 -6.50 0.48
N ALA A 64 -29.42 -5.42 0.12
CA ALA A 64 -28.39 -5.42 -0.91
C ALA A 64 -27.32 -4.38 -0.57
N LYS A 65 -26.16 -4.53 -1.22
CA LYS A 65 -25.07 -3.53 -1.13
C LYS A 65 -25.52 -2.20 -1.73
N PRO A 66 -25.46 -1.09 -0.98
CA PRO A 66 -25.77 0.24 -1.49
C PRO A 66 -24.86 0.62 -2.67
N THR A 67 -25.39 1.48 -3.54
CA THR A 67 -24.65 2.03 -4.67
C THR A 67 -24.25 3.49 -4.48
N ASP A 68 -24.91 4.18 -3.55
CA ASP A 68 -24.60 5.56 -3.20
C ASP A 68 -23.52 5.64 -2.12
N MET A 69 -22.72 6.67 -2.21
CA MET A 69 -21.56 6.86 -1.33
C MET A 69 -21.95 7.06 0.14
N PRO A 70 -22.94 7.92 0.50
CA PRO A 70 -23.32 8.10 1.89
C PRO A 70 -23.78 6.81 2.58
N SER A 71 -24.52 5.95 1.88
CA SER A 71 -24.97 4.66 2.43
C SER A 71 -23.81 3.66 2.60
N LEU A 72 -22.82 3.67 1.68
CA LEU A 72 -21.59 2.87 1.82
C LEU A 72 -20.77 3.34 3.02
N GLN A 73 -20.56 4.65 3.18
CA GLN A 73 -19.85 5.25 4.30
C GLN A 73 -20.54 4.98 5.65
N ALA A 74 -21.87 5.11 5.69
CA ALA A 74 -22.65 4.77 6.89
C ALA A 74 -22.53 3.28 7.23
N SER A 75 -22.60 2.39 6.22
CA SER A 75 -22.39 0.96 6.42
C SER A 75 -20.98 0.67 6.95
N ALA A 76 -19.96 1.29 6.38
CA ALA A 76 -18.57 1.15 6.86
C ALA A 76 -18.45 1.59 8.33
N SER A 77 -19.02 2.73 8.68
CA SER A 77 -19.00 3.27 10.06
C SER A 77 -19.58 2.28 11.07
N VAL A 78 -20.77 1.71 10.79
CA VAL A 78 -21.40 0.69 11.64
C VAL A 78 -20.58 -0.59 11.69
N GLY A 79 -20.05 -1.02 10.55
CA GLY A 79 -19.28 -2.25 10.44
C GLY A 79 -17.91 -2.18 11.12
N GLN A 80 -17.25 -1.03 11.14
CA GLN A 80 -16.00 -0.84 11.88
C GLN A 80 -16.12 -1.18 13.36
N VAL A 81 -17.23 -0.74 13.99
CA VAL A 81 -17.50 -1.07 15.39
C VAL A 81 -17.65 -2.57 15.60
N ARG A 82 -18.31 -3.28 14.65
CA ARG A 82 -18.50 -4.73 14.72
C ARG A 82 -17.19 -5.50 14.58
N ILE A 83 -16.37 -5.14 13.60
CA ILE A 83 -15.07 -5.79 13.37
C ILE A 83 -14.13 -5.56 14.55
N LEU A 84 -14.03 -4.33 15.02
CA LEU A 84 -13.15 -4.02 16.15
C LEU A 84 -13.63 -4.71 17.43
N GLY A 85 -14.94 -4.75 17.69
CA GLY A 85 -15.52 -5.47 18.83
C GLY A 85 -15.20 -6.96 18.79
N MET A 86 -15.39 -7.60 17.64
CA MET A 86 -15.03 -9.02 17.42
C MET A 86 -13.55 -9.27 17.74
N TYR A 87 -12.63 -8.49 17.16
CA TYR A 87 -11.20 -8.66 17.45
C TYR A 87 -10.86 -8.36 18.91
N ALA A 88 -11.49 -7.36 19.53
CA ALA A 88 -11.26 -7.04 20.94
C ALA A 88 -11.64 -8.21 21.86
N GLU A 89 -12.74 -8.91 21.58
CA GLU A 89 -13.14 -10.12 22.30
C GLU A 89 -12.15 -11.25 22.07
N LEU A 90 -11.89 -11.61 20.80
CA LEU A 90 -11.00 -12.74 20.45
C LEU A 90 -9.56 -12.54 20.98
N PHE A 91 -8.98 -11.36 20.82
CA PHE A 91 -7.66 -11.06 21.38
C PHE A 91 -7.68 -11.00 22.91
N GLY A 92 -8.81 -10.58 23.49
CA GLY A 92 -9.03 -10.52 24.93
C GLY A 92 -8.95 -11.91 25.60
N GLU A 93 -9.36 -12.98 24.91
CA GLU A 93 -9.22 -14.37 25.40
C GLU A 93 -7.77 -14.77 25.66
N PHE A 94 -6.83 -14.16 24.95
CA PHE A 94 -5.38 -14.33 25.13
C PHE A 94 -4.74 -13.22 26.00
N GLY A 95 -5.53 -12.37 26.64
CA GLY A 95 -5.02 -11.25 27.43
C GLY A 95 -4.33 -10.15 26.59
N MET A 96 -4.58 -10.11 25.29
CA MET A 96 -4.00 -9.12 24.40
C MET A 96 -4.93 -7.92 24.22
N VAL A 97 -4.34 -6.72 24.17
CA VAL A 97 -5.05 -5.46 23.93
C VAL A 97 -4.90 -5.08 22.45
N VAL A 98 -5.98 -4.66 21.83
CA VAL A 98 -6.00 -4.14 20.47
C VAL A 98 -6.08 -2.62 20.44
N GLY A 99 -5.52 -1.99 19.40
CA GLY A 99 -5.66 -0.56 19.15
C GLY A 99 -6.12 -0.32 17.72
N GLN A 100 -7.20 0.45 17.51
CA GLN A 100 -7.66 0.77 16.15
C GLN A 100 -6.81 1.88 15.53
N VAL A 101 -6.40 1.70 14.27
CA VAL A 101 -5.78 2.73 13.44
C VAL A 101 -6.53 2.79 12.11
N LEU A 102 -7.20 3.91 11.85
CA LEU A 102 -7.90 4.16 10.60
C LEU A 102 -7.09 5.14 9.75
N LEU A 103 -6.78 4.74 8.53
CA LEU A 103 -5.98 5.54 7.61
C LEU A 103 -6.71 5.72 6.28
N THR A 104 -6.49 6.85 5.64
CA THR A 104 -6.81 7.05 4.22
C THR A 104 -5.52 7.08 3.40
N ARG A 105 -5.64 6.94 2.07
CA ARG A 105 -4.49 7.19 1.18
C ARG A 105 -3.94 8.61 1.32
N ASN A 106 -4.80 9.58 1.65
CA ASN A 106 -4.37 10.97 1.85
C ASN A 106 -3.52 11.14 3.11
N ASP A 107 -3.80 10.40 4.18
CA ASP A 107 -2.98 10.44 5.40
C ASP A 107 -1.57 9.91 5.14
N THR A 108 -1.43 8.97 4.19
CA THR A 108 -0.11 8.52 3.76
C THR A 108 0.60 9.50 2.82
N LYS A 109 -0.10 10.49 2.23
CA LYS A 109 0.47 11.54 1.38
C LYS A 109 0.97 12.73 2.18
N ASP A 110 0.29 13.09 3.27
CA ASP A 110 0.73 14.15 4.16
C ASP A 110 1.88 13.69 5.04
N ARG A 111 3.00 14.42 5.01
CA ARG A 111 4.20 14.05 5.77
C ARG A 111 3.97 14.06 7.27
N GLN A 112 3.18 15.00 7.79
CA GLN A 112 2.94 15.10 9.23
C GLN A 112 2.01 13.97 9.68
N ALA A 113 0.92 13.73 8.95
CA ALA A 113 0.02 12.61 9.20
C ALA A 113 0.77 11.26 9.15
N TYR A 114 1.63 11.05 8.14
CA TYR A 114 2.49 9.87 8.04
C TYR A 114 3.37 9.68 9.28
N LEU A 115 4.07 10.72 9.74
CA LEU A 115 4.95 10.65 10.91
C LEU A 115 4.16 10.38 12.18
N HIS A 116 3.01 11.04 12.38
CA HIS A 116 2.14 10.81 13.52
C HIS A 116 1.57 9.39 13.54
N ALA A 117 1.15 8.87 12.39
CA ALA A 117 0.69 7.48 12.26
C ALA A 117 1.82 6.50 12.64
N ARG A 118 3.03 6.68 12.08
CA ARG A 118 4.19 5.85 12.40
C ARG A 118 4.52 5.87 13.90
N ASP A 119 4.59 7.04 14.50
CA ASP A 119 4.90 7.19 15.93
C ASP A 119 3.81 6.55 16.80
N THR A 120 2.55 6.59 16.34
CA THR A 120 1.42 5.89 16.99
C THR A 120 1.60 4.37 16.91
N PHE A 121 1.95 3.82 15.72
CA PHE A 121 2.25 2.39 15.59
C PHE A 121 3.40 1.97 16.51
N ASP A 122 4.51 2.70 16.49
CA ASP A 122 5.66 2.42 17.33
C ASP A 122 5.26 2.41 18.81
N ARG A 123 4.40 3.33 19.23
CA ARG A 123 3.93 3.40 20.60
C ARG A 123 3.00 2.25 20.96
N LEU A 124 2.02 1.91 20.12
CA LEU A 124 1.13 0.77 20.33
C LEU A 124 1.91 -0.53 20.47
N LEU A 125 2.85 -0.79 19.54
CA LEU A 125 3.70 -1.97 19.57
C LEU A 125 4.58 -2.01 20.84
N SER A 126 5.14 -0.88 21.27
CA SER A 126 5.94 -0.78 22.50
C SER A 126 5.12 -1.05 23.77
N LEU A 127 3.83 -0.75 23.75
CA LEU A 127 2.88 -1.06 24.83
C LEU A 127 2.37 -2.51 24.77
N GLY A 128 2.81 -3.28 23.78
CA GLY A 128 2.38 -4.66 23.60
C GLY A 128 0.98 -4.81 23.01
N CYS A 129 0.38 -3.73 22.49
CA CYS A 129 -0.90 -3.79 21.79
C CYS A 129 -0.74 -4.40 20.39
N VAL A 130 -1.83 -4.97 19.86
CA VAL A 130 -1.95 -5.38 18.46
C VAL A 130 -2.70 -4.29 17.70
N PRO A 131 -2.06 -3.53 16.79
CA PRO A 131 -2.78 -2.56 15.96
C PRO A 131 -3.71 -3.27 14.98
N ILE A 132 -4.99 -2.89 14.96
CA ILE A 132 -5.99 -3.29 13.97
C ILE A 132 -6.17 -2.12 13.02
N VAL A 133 -5.74 -2.29 11.78
CA VAL A 133 -5.73 -1.24 10.76
C VAL A 133 -6.85 -1.48 9.77
N ASN A 134 -7.51 -0.42 9.35
CA ASN A 134 -8.43 -0.45 8.21
C ASN A 134 -8.42 0.92 7.52
N GLU A 135 -9.04 0.97 6.34
CA GLU A 135 -9.32 2.23 5.67
C GLU A 135 -10.35 3.03 6.47
N ASN A 136 -10.18 4.36 6.51
CA ASN A 136 -11.18 5.28 7.04
C ASN A 136 -12.23 5.58 5.97
N ASP A 137 -13.04 4.57 5.68
CA ASP A 137 -14.12 4.64 4.67
C ASP A 137 -15.08 5.80 4.87
N THR A 138 -15.18 6.35 6.10
CA THR A 138 -16.12 7.45 6.42
C THR A 138 -15.78 8.73 5.68
N ILE A 139 -14.49 8.96 5.37
CA ILE A 139 -14.01 10.17 4.71
C ILE A 139 -13.27 9.88 3.39
N ALA A 140 -13.03 8.61 3.06
CA ALA A 140 -12.41 8.18 1.84
C ALA A 140 -13.47 8.08 0.72
N VAL A 141 -13.40 8.94 -0.29
CA VAL A 141 -14.41 9.00 -1.37
C VAL A 141 -13.97 8.21 -2.61
N ASP A 142 -12.73 8.38 -3.03
CA ASP A 142 -12.22 7.79 -4.27
C ASP A 142 -11.85 6.31 -4.10
N GLU A 143 -11.46 5.90 -2.90
CA GLU A 143 -10.95 4.61 -2.54
C GLU A 143 -12.04 3.58 -2.22
N ILE A 144 -13.21 4.01 -1.76
CA ILE A 144 -14.35 3.11 -1.44
C ILE A 144 -14.78 2.27 -2.65
N ARG A 145 -14.55 2.76 -3.86
CA ARG A 145 -14.87 2.01 -5.08
C ARG A 145 -13.95 0.83 -5.33
N PHE A 146 -12.76 0.83 -4.75
CA PHE A 146 -11.74 -0.18 -5.04
C PHE A 146 -11.45 -1.13 -3.87
N GLY A 147 -11.89 -0.79 -2.64
CA GLY A 147 -11.87 -1.69 -1.45
C GLY A 147 -10.57 -2.47 -1.23
N ASP A 148 -9.42 -1.88 -1.57
CA ASP A 148 -8.15 -2.59 -1.65
C ASP A 148 -7.28 -2.31 -0.44
N ASN A 149 -7.39 -3.18 0.56
CA ASN A 149 -6.49 -3.17 1.72
C ASN A 149 -5.12 -3.84 1.44
N ASP A 150 -4.87 -4.39 0.23
CA ASP A 150 -3.55 -4.94 -0.13
C ASP A 150 -2.54 -3.79 -0.24
N THR A 151 -2.93 -2.70 -0.92
CA THR A 151 -2.11 -1.47 -1.00
C THR A 151 -1.94 -0.82 0.38
N LEU A 152 -3.00 -0.76 1.19
CA LEU A 152 -2.91 -0.23 2.56
C LEU A 152 -1.93 -1.05 3.41
N ALA A 153 -1.98 -2.38 3.32
CA ALA A 153 -1.05 -3.26 4.02
C ALA A 153 0.40 -3.03 3.59
N ALA A 154 0.64 -2.85 2.29
CA ALA A 154 1.97 -2.52 1.79
C ALA A 154 2.47 -1.16 2.31
N LEU A 155 1.61 -0.13 2.32
CA LEU A 155 1.95 1.19 2.86
C LEU A 155 2.25 1.14 4.37
N VAL A 156 1.41 0.43 5.14
CA VAL A 156 1.64 0.20 6.58
C VAL A 156 2.95 -0.53 6.81
N ALA A 157 3.23 -1.60 6.05
CA ALA A 157 4.47 -2.36 6.18
C ALA A 157 5.72 -1.50 5.94
N VAL A 158 5.69 -0.64 4.91
CA VAL A 158 6.76 0.34 4.65
C VAL A 158 6.87 1.36 5.78
N MET A 159 5.75 1.86 6.28
CA MET A 159 5.69 2.87 7.36
C MET A 159 6.32 2.36 8.65
N VAL A 160 6.02 1.11 9.01
CA VAL A 160 6.50 0.50 10.25
C VAL A 160 7.82 -0.23 10.09
N GLY A 161 8.37 -0.35 8.88
CA GLY A 161 9.58 -1.13 8.59
C GLY A 161 9.37 -2.61 8.92
N ALA A 162 8.35 -3.23 8.33
CA ALA A 162 8.04 -4.63 8.56
C ALA A 162 9.10 -5.56 7.98
N ASP A 163 9.31 -6.71 8.63
CA ASP A 163 10.22 -7.76 8.17
C ASP A 163 9.52 -8.78 7.28
N LEU A 164 8.18 -8.85 7.34
CA LEU A 164 7.36 -9.74 6.53
C LEU A 164 5.94 -9.17 6.37
N VAL A 165 5.35 -9.39 5.19
CA VAL A 165 3.92 -9.17 4.95
C VAL A 165 3.27 -10.49 4.56
N VAL A 166 2.12 -10.82 5.16
CA VAL A 166 1.31 -11.98 4.80
C VAL A 166 -0.06 -11.50 4.33
N LEU A 167 -0.38 -11.73 3.06
CA LEU A 167 -1.68 -11.43 2.48
C LEU A 167 -2.53 -12.70 2.45
N LEU A 168 -3.52 -12.76 3.33
CA LEU A 168 -4.51 -13.83 3.36
C LEU A 168 -5.57 -13.58 2.30
N SER A 169 -5.75 -14.54 1.42
CA SER A 169 -6.64 -14.50 0.26
C SER A 169 -7.56 -15.73 0.26
N ASP A 170 -8.46 -15.79 -0.69
CA ASP A 170 -9.30 -16.95 -1.04
C ASP A 170 -8.67 -17.84 -2.12
N ILE A 171 -7.42 -17.56 -2.49
CA ILE A 171 -6.62 -18.32 -3.44
C ILE A 171 -5.26 -18.66 -2.84
N GLU A 172 -4.66 -19.75 -3.30
CA GLU A 172 -3.40 -20.26 -2.76
C GLU A 172 -2.21 -19.33 -3.02
N GLY A 173 -2.20 -18.58 -4.13
CA GLY A 173 -1.10 -17.68 -4.49
C GLY A 173 -1.20 -17.17 -5.92
N LEU A 174 -0.07 -16.74 -6.48
CA LEU A 174 0.05 -16.35 -7.89
C LEU A 174 0.32 -17.55 -8.76
N TYR A 175 -0.45 -17.72 -9.82
CA TYR A 175 -0.29 -18.77 -10.82
C TYR A 175 0.36 -18.22 -12.10
N SER A 176 0.95 -19.11 -12.89
CA SER A 176 1.55 -18.79 -14.19
C SER A 176 0.53 -18.26 -15.21
N ALA A 177 -0.73 -18.65 -15.07
CA ALA A 177 -1.90 -18.18 -15.83
C ALA A 177 -3.15 -18.21 -14.90
N ASP A 178 -4.32 -17.76 -15.37
CA ASP A 178 -5.56 -17.87 -14.59
C ASP A 178 -5.99 -19.36 -14.51
N PRO A 179 -5.95 -19.99 -13.32
CA PRO A 179 -6.26 -21.42 -13.18
C PRO A 179 -7.73 -21.77 -13.48
N ARG A 180 -8.60 -20.77 -13.61
CA ARG A 180 -10.00 -20.97 -14.05
C ARG A 180 -10.12 -21.10 -15.56
N LEU A 181 -9.13 -20.60 -16.30
CA LEU A 181 -9.10 -20.57 -17.77
C LEU A 181 -8.07 -21.55 -18.35
N ASP A 182 -7.02 -21.85 -17.59
CA ASP A 182 -5.93 -22.73 -18.01
C ASP A 182 -5.68 -23.79 -16.92
N ALA A 183 -6.00 -25.04 -17.26
CA ALA A 183 -5.84 -26.20 -16.36
C ALA A 183 -4.36 -26.55 -16.10
N GLU A 184 -3.44 -26.09 -16.96
CA GLU A 184 -1.99 -26.28 -16.82
C GLU A 184 -1.32 -25.13 -16.03
N ALA A 185 -2.12 -24.20 -15.47
CA ALA A 185 -1.59 -23.13 -14.65
C ALA A 185 -0.92 -23.68 -13.38
N GLU A 186 0.34 -23.36 -13.20
CA GLU A 186 1.14 -23.78 -12.05
C GLU A 186 1.25 -22.67 -11.00
N LEU A 187 1.21 -23.04 -9.72
CA LEU A 187 1.46 -22.11 -8.62
C LEU A 187 2.93 -21.67 -8.62
N LEU A 188 3.17 -20.36 -8.62
CA LEU A 188 4.50 -19.78 -8.54
C LEU A 188 4.90 -19.68 -7.05
N GLU A 189 5.66 -20.65 -6.56
CA GLU A 189 6.04 -20.65 -5.13
C GLU A 189 6.99 -19.52 -4.75
N HIS A 190 7.88 -19.08 -5.68
CA HIS A 190 8.89 -18.06 -5.42
C HIS A 190 9.01 -17.07 -6.57
N VAL A 191 8.86 -15.78 -6.28
CA VAL A 191 8.97 -14.67 -7.24
C VAL A 191 10.06 -13.72 -6.75
N SER A 192 11.20 -13.69 -7.46
CA SER A 192 12.30 -12.76 -7.21
C SER A 192 12.22 -11.49 -8.08
N GLU A 193 11.49 -11.55 -9.19
CA GLU A 193 11.27 -10.45 -10.12
C GLU A 193 9.88 -10.56 -10.76
N LEU A 194 9.19 -9.43 -10.89
CA LEU A 194 7.89 -9.36 -11.54
C LEU A 194 8.07 -9.12 -13.04
N THR A 195 7.65 -10.08 -13.84
CA THR A 195 7.68 -9.98 -15.30
C THR A 195 6.40 -9.35 -15.85
N GLU A 196 6.46 -8.80 -17.08
CA GLU A 196 5.26 -8.29 -17.77
C GLU A 196 4.21 -9.38 -17.97
N GLN A 197 4.64 -10.62 -18.17
CA GLN A 197 3.74 -11.77 -18.31
C GLN A 197 2.96 -12.03 -17.01
N MET A 198 3.61 -11.96 -15.83
CA MET A 198 2.94 -12.09 -14.52
C MET A 198 1.94 -10.95 -14.30
N LEU A 199 2.30 -9.72 -14.66
CA LEU A 199 1.42 -8.56 -14.57
C LEU A 199 0.19 -8.71 -15.47
N SER A 200 0.38 -9.20 -16.68
CA SER A 200 -0.69 -9.47 -17.64
C SER A 200 -1.61 -10.61 -17.16
N ALA A 201 -1.07 -11.70 -16.63
CA ALA A 201 -1.83 -12.81 -16.08
C ALA A 201 -2.68 -12.38 -14.86
N ALA A 202 -2.14 -11.53 -14.00
CA ALA A 202 -2.84 -10.97 -12.85
C ALA A 202 -3.98 -10.01 -13.23
N GLY A 203 -3.88 -9.32 -14.39
CA GLY A 203 -4.86 -8.34 -14.90
C GLY A 203 -5.92 -8.90 -15.84
N GLY A 204 -5.97 -10.21 -16.08
CA GLY A 204 -6.87 -10.88 -17.05
C GLY A 204 -8.36 -10.57 -16.85
N ALA A 205 -9.10 -10.53 -17.96
CA ALA A 205 -10.52 -10.18 -18.05
C ALA A 205 -11.42 -11.17 -17.29
N GLY A 206 -11.73 -10.85 -16.05
CA GLY A 206 -12.61 -11.64 -15.17
C GLY A 206 -12.78 -11.03 -13.79
N SER A 207 -11.98 -10.03 -13.43
CA SER A 207 -12.01 -9.37 -12.11
C SER A 207 -12.98 -8.19 -12.03
N ALA A 208 -14.01 -8.14 -12.86
CA ALA A 208 -14.94 -7.00 -12.94
C ALA A 208 -15.84 -6.83 -11.70
N MET A 209 -15.72 -7.67 -10.67
CA MET A 209 -16.62 -7.59 -9.51
C MET A 209 -15.99 -7.86 -8.14
N GLY A 210 -14.66 -7.89 -8.01
CA GLY A 210 -13.97 -8.04 -6.72
C GLY A 210 -13.00 -6.87 -6.48
N SER A 211 -13.21 -6.12 -5.42
CA SER A 211 -12.37 -5.03 -4.94
C SER A 211 -11.04 -5.52 -4.33
N GLY A 212 -10.37 -6.52 -4.86
CA GLY A 212 -9.16 -7.12 -4.30
C GLY A 212 -8.67 -8.29 -5.12
N GLY A 213 -8.56 -8.15 -6.44
CA GLY A 213 -8.12 -9.20 -7.34
C GLY A 213 -6.61 -9.48 -7.25
N MET A 214 -6.10 -10.44 -8.04
CA MET A 214 -4.67 -10.74 -8.10
C MET A 214 -3.82 -9.53 -8.46
N LEU A 215 -4.34 -8.63 -9.31
CA LEU A 215 -3.64 -7.40 -9.72
C LEU A 215 -3.23 -6.53 -8.53
N THR A 216 -4.13 -6.34 -7.56
CA THR A 216 -3.85 -5.53 -6.36
C THR A 216 -2.76 -6.15 -5.48
N LYS A 217 -2.72 -7.49 -5.39
CA LYS A 217 -1.69 -8.24 -4.67
C LYS A 217 -0.33 -8.12 -5.37
N VAL A 218 -0.31 -8.18 -6.69
CA VAL A 218 0.91 -8.00 -7.47
C VAL A 218 1.41 -6.55 -7.40
N GLU A 219 0.51 -5.56 -7.38
CA GLU A 219 0.89 -4.16 -7.14
C GLU A 219 1.47 -3.97 -5.73
N ALA A 220 0.86 -4.57 -4.70
CA ALA A 220 1.40 -4.56 -3.35
C ALA A 220 2.79 -5.23 -3.29
N ALA A 221 2.95 -6.39 -3.97
CA ALA A 221 4.24 -7.07 -4.10
C ALA A 221 5.31 -6.18 -4.73
N LYS A 222 4.98 -5.49 -5.83
CA LYS A 222 5.91 -4.56 -6.50
C LYS A 222 6.42 -3.46 -5.58
N VAL A 223 5.55 -2.95 -4.70
CA VAL A 223 5.91 -1.96 -3.68
C VAL A 223 6.87 -2.56 -2.66
N LEU A 224 6.47 -3.70 -2.08
CA LEU A 224 7.19 -4.34 -0.98
C LEU A 224 8.54 -4.89 -1.42
N MET A 225 8.62 -5.52 -2.59
CA MET A 225 9.88 -5.98 -3.17
C MET A 225 10.88 -4.83 -3.32
N ARG A 226 10.44 -3.66 -3.83
CA ARG A 226 11.29 -2.46 -3.91
C ARG A 226 11.68 -1.91 -2.54
N ALA A 227 10.84 -2.11 -1.51
CA ALA A 227 11.15 -1.78 -0.12
C ALA A 227 12.17 -2.73 0.52
N GLY A 228 12.48 -3.84 -0.14
CA GLY A 228 13.25 -4.92 0.47
C GLY A 228 12.45 -5.71 1.51
N ILE A 229 11.12 -5.59 1.50
CA ILE A 229 10.23 -6.30 2.43
C ILE A 229 9.66 -7.52 1.71
N PRO A 230 9.91 -8.74 2.18
CA PRO A 230 9.32 -9.94 1.61
C PRO A 230 7.81 -10.00 1.89
N MET A 231 7.07 -10.61 0.96
CA MET A 231 5.64 -10.81 1.07
C MET A 231 5.26 -12.25 0.72
N VAL A 232 4.26 -12.79 1.43
CA VAL A 232 3.63 -14.07 1.12
C VAL A 232 2.16 -13.83 0.79
N VAL A 233 1.69 -14.39 -0.33
CA VAL A 233 0.27 -14.50 -0.65
C VAL A 233 -0.14 -15.96 -0.47
N CYS A 234 -1.16 -16.22 0.33
CA CYS A 234 -1.57 -17.57 0.67
C CYS A 234 -3.08 -17.67 0.95
N ASP A 235 -3.61 -18.91 0.93
CA ASP A 235 -5.00 -19.18 1.32
C ASP A 235 -5.18 -18.95 2.82
N GLY A 236 -5.98 -17.94 3.16
CA GLY A 236 -6.25 -17.54 4.54
C GLY A 236 -7.13 -18.53 5.34
N ARG A 237 -7.67 -19.56 4.71
CA ARG A 237 -8.45 -20.62 5.36
C ARG A 237 -7.60 -21.83 5.74
N ARG A 238 -6.35 -21.88 5.26
CA ARG A 238 -5.41 -22.92 5.65
C ARG A 238 -5.00 -22.73 7.11
N VAL A 239 -5.13 -23.79 7.91
CA VAL A 239 -4.72 -23.79 9.33
C VAL A 239 -3.21 -23.50 9.44
N ASP A 240 -2.82 -22.71 10.42
CA ASP A 240 -1.43 -22.34 10.73
C ASP A 240 -0.67 -21.59 9.60
N VAL A 241 -1.37 -21.10 8.59
CA VAL A 241 -0.75 -20.48 7.40
C VAL A 241 0.11 -19.26 7.74
N ILE A 242 -0.28 -18.45 8.72
CA ILE A 242 0.46 -17.26 9.12
C ILE A 242 1.75 -17.63 9.85
N THR A 243 1.67 -18.57 10.77
CA THR A 243 2.83 -19.08 11.51
C THR A 243 3.79 -19.84 10.59
N ASP A 244 3.27 -20.62 9.66
CA ASP A 244 4.07 -21.31 8.64
C ASP A 244 4.80 -20.32 7.72
N ALA A 245 4.11 -19.26 7.25
CA ALA A 245 4.74 -18.19 6.49
C ALA A 245 5.87 -17.50 7.27
N ALA A 246 5.66 -17.20 8.54
CA ALA A 246 6.67 -16.55 9.41
C ALA A 246 7.89 -17.45 9.69
N LEU A 247 7.70 -18.78 9.61
CA LEU A 247 8.77 -19.77 9.71
C LEU A 247 9.47 -20.04 8.36
N GLY A 248 9.04 -19.39 7.26
CA GLY A 248 9.60 -19.58 5.93
C GLY A 248 9.21 -20.91 5.26
N LYS A 249 8.13 -21.56 5.72
CA LYS A 249 7.61 -22.77 5.06
C LYS A 249 6.89 -22.39 3.75
N PRO A 250 6.85 -23.28 2.75
CA PRO A 250 6.14 -23.03 1.50
C PRO A 250 4.61 -23.07 1.74
N VAL A 251 3.98 -21.90 1.70
CA VAL A 251 2.54 -21.72 1.96
C VAL A 251 1.88 -20.78 0.95
N GLY A 252 2.18 -20.95 -0.32
CA GLY A 252 1.66 -20.10 -1.37
C GLY A 252 2.78 -19.43 -2.17
N THR A 253 2.62 -18.18 -2.57
CA THR A 253 3.64 -17.44 -3.33
C THR A 253 4.44 -16.53 -2.42
N TYR A 254 5.75 -16.74 -2.37
CA TYR A 254 6.71 -15.87 -1.69
C TYR A 254 7.32 -14.88 -2.69
N PHE A 255 7.15 -13.60 -2.44
CA PHE A 255 7.78 -12.50 -3.18
C PHE A 255 9.01 -12.01 -2.41
N ALA A 256 10.19 -12.12 -3.03
CA ALA A 256 11.43 -11.74 -2.38
C ALA A 256 11.62 -10.22 -2.31
N GLY A 257 12.05 -9.71 -1.17
CA GLY A 257 12.50 -8.32 -1.07
C GLY A 257 13.80 -8.09 -1.83
N ALA A 258 13.94 -6.92 -2.49
CA ALA A 258 15.16 -6.58 -3.19
C ALA A 258 16.35 -6.42 -2.22
N ASN A 259 17.54 -6.86 -2.63
CA ASN A 259 18.78 -6.75 -1.83
C ASN A 259 19.20 -5.29 -1.58
N GLN A 260 18.80 -4.36 -2.47
CA GLN A 260 19.01 -2.93 -2.29
C GLN A 260 17.65 -2.26 -2.07
N ALA A 261 17.25 -2.16 -0.82
CA ALA A 261 16.00 -1.52 -0.43
C ALA A 261 16.02 -0.01 -0.73
N ILE A 262 14.98 0.47 -1.38
CA ILE A 262 14.72 1.90 -1.50
C ILE A 262 14.21 2.37 -0.14
N GLY A 263 14.84 3.38 0.46
CA GLY A 263 14.42 3.89 1.77
C GLY A 263 12.92 4.21 1.83
N ALA A 264 12.27 3.90 2.95
CA ALA A 264 10.83 3.99 3.17
C ALA A 264 10.21 5.32 2.67
N ARG A 265 10.90 6.46 2.87
CA ARG A 265 10.46 7.78 2.38
C ARG A 265 10.40 7.86 0.85
N LYS A 266 11.39 7.33 0.17
CA LYS A 266 11.43 7.35 -1.31
C LYS A 266 10.36 6.42 -1.88
N LEU A 267 10.15 5.29 -1.25
CA LEU A 267 9.12 4.35 -1.66
C LEU A 267 7.72 4.92 -1.44
N TRP A 268 7.51 5.61 -0.33
CA TRP A 268 6.28 6.34 -0.06
C TRP A 268 5.97 7.37 -1.16
N ILE A 269 6.96 8.10 -1.66
CA ILE A 269 6.81 9.05 -2.77
C ILE A 269 6.43 8.32 -4.07
N ALA A 270 7.06 7.17 -4.34
CA ALA A 270 6.85 6.43 -5.59
C ALA A 270 5.46 5.80 -5.70
N VAL A 271 4.88 5.37 -4.58
CA VAL A 271 3.71 4.48 -4.55
C VAL A 271 2.49 5.13 -3.89
N GLY A 272 2.70 5.94 -2.87
CA GLY A 272 1.61 6.58 -2.11
C GLY A 272 0.82 7.63 -2.91
N HIS A 273 1.29 8.03 -4.09
CA HIS A 273 0.72 9.14 -4.84
C HIS A 273 0.39 8.75 -6.28
N LYS A 274 -0.86 8.98 -6.69
CA LYS A 274 -1.20 9.01 -8.13
C LYS A 274 -0.66 10.32 -8.69
N PRO A 275 0.17 10.30 -9.75
CA PRO A 275 0.69 11.53 -10.33
C PRO A 275 -0.44 12.43 -10.84
N THR A 276 -0.42 13.71 -10.46
CA THR A 276 -1.38 14.73 -10.92
C THR A 276 -0.96 15.37 -12.23
N GLY A 277 0.30 15.13 -12.65
CA GLY A 277 0.86 15.59 -13.91
C GLY A 277 2.21 14.98 -14.20
N HIS A 278 2.82 15.40 -15.30
CA HIS A 278 4.17 14.98 -15.64
C HIS A 278 5.00 16.14 -16.19
N ILE A 279 6.31 16.02 -16.02
CA ILE A 279 7.31 16.95 -16.52
C ILE A 279 8.20 16.19 -17.51
N VAL A 280 8.38 16.76 -18.70
CA VAL A 280 9.38 16.26 -19.65
C VAL A 280 10.72 16.91 -19.34
N ILE A 281 11.77 16.10 -19.21
CA ILE A 281 13.12 16.53 -18.87
C ILE A 281 14.08 16.27 -20.04
N ASP A 282 15.15 17.07 -20.11
CA ASP A 282 16.22 16.87 -21.09
C ASP A 282 17.18 15.73 -20.68
N ASP A 283 18.07 15.32 -21.59
CA ASP A 283 19.04 14.25 -21.37
C ASP A 283 20.05 14.59 -20.26
N GLY A 284 20.41 15.87 -20.12
CA GLY A 284 21.32 16.33 -19.07
C GLY A 284 20.70 16.19 -17.68
N ALA A 285 19.42 16.57 -17.54
CA ALA A 285 18.65 16.38 -16.32
C ALA A 285 18.47 14.89 -16.02
N ARG A 286 18.13 14.08 -17.03
CA ARG A 286 18.02 12.62 -16.89
C ARG A 286 19.30 12.03 -16.31
N GLU A 287 20.47 12.34 -16.91
CA GLU A 287 21.76 11.86 -16.42
C GLU A 287 22.07 12.36 -14.99
N ALA A 288 21.79 13.63 -14.70
CA ALA A 288 22.00 14.20 -13.37
C ALA A 288 21.17 13.51 -12.29
N LEU A 289 19.92 13.15 -12.61
CA LEU A 289 19.01 12.44 -11.70
C LEU A 289 19.41 10.99 -11.50
N THR A 290 19.62 10.25 -12.60
CA THR A 290 19.81 8.78 -12.56
C THR A 290 21.22 8.38 -12.12
N LEU A 291 22.26 9.06 -12.61
CA LEU A 291 23.65 8.69 -12.35
C LEU A 291 24.31 9.48 -11.23
N ARG A 292 23.88 10.73 -11.01
CA ARG A 292 24.56 11.63 -10.06
C ARG A 292 23.71 11.93 -8.81
N GLY A 293 22.47 11.43 -8.72
CA GLY A 293 21.58 11.61 -7.58
C GLY A 293 21.30 13.09 -7.24
N LYS A 294 21.17 13.94 -8.26
CA LYS A 294 20.91 15.38 -8.09
C LYS A 294 19.41 15.68 -8.04
N SER A 295 19.04 16.89 -7.60
CA SER A 295 17.71 17.44 -7.67
C SER A 295 17.37 17.91 -9.09
N LEU A 296 16.08 17.91 -9.46
CA LEU A 296 15.62 18.51 -10.71
C LEU A 296 15.57 20.04 -10.57
N LEU A 297 16.22 20.72 -11.49
CA LEU A 297 16.21 22.19 -11.58
C LEU A 297 15.35 22.62 -12.78
N PRO A 298 14.82 23.88 -12.79
CA PRO A 298 14.06 24.41 -13.91
C PRO A 298 14.79 24.35 -15.24
N ALA A 299 16.12 24.48 -15.23
CA ALA A 299 16.97 24.41 -16.42
C ALA A 299 16.87 23.08 -17.19
N GLY A 300 16.59 21.98 -16.50
CA GLY A 300 16.43 20.66 -17.11
C GLY A 300 15.00 20.33 -17.51
N VAL A 301 14.05 21.26 -17.39
CA VAL A 301 12.63 21.07 -17.72
C VAL A 301 12.36 21.55 -19.15
N VAL A 302 11.83 20.64 -19.97
CA VAL A 302 11.46 20.90 -21.38
C VAL A 302 9.95 21.17 -21.52
N GLY A 303 9.12 20.42 -20.78
CA GLY A 303 7.67 20.53 -20.87
C GLY A 303 6.98 20.26 -19.53
N VAL A 304 5.80 20.88 -19.34
CA VAL A 304 4.98 20.75 -18.12
C VAL A 304 3.57 20.35 -18.56
N PHE A 305 3.01 19.28 -18.00
CA PHE A 305 1.71 18.73 -18.36
C PHE A 305 0.90 18.35 -17.11
N GLY A 306 -0.40 18.69 -17.13
CA GLY A 306 -1.30 18.53 -16.00
C GLY A 306 -1.29 19.76 -15.07
N THR A 307 -2.16 19.71 -14.06
CA THR A 307 -2.26 20.79 -13.06
C THR A 307 -1.83 20.23 -11.70
N PHE A 308 -0.79 20.81 -11.12
CA PHE A 308 -0.26 20.36 -9.83
C PHE A 308 0.22 21.57 -8.99
N MET A 309 0.22 21.37 -7.68
CA MET A 309 0.63 22.34 -6.66
C MET A 309 1.89 21.82 -5.93
N PRO A 310 2.60 22.68 -5.18
CA PRO A 310 3.69 22.22 -4.32
C PRO A 310 3.24 21.10 -3.38
N GLY A 311 4.00 20.00 -3.35
CA GLY A 311 3.69 18.80 -2.59
C GLY A 311 3.00 17.68 -3.39
N ASP A 312 2.48 17.97 -4.58
CA ASP A 312 1.88 16.97 -5.44
C ASP A 312 2.92 16.04 -6.06
N ALA A 313 2.51 14.80 -6.30
CA ALA A 313 3.33 13.83 -7.02
C ALA A 313 3.25 14.04 -8.53
N ILE A 314 4.39 13.98 -9.18
CA ILE A 314 4.54 14.12 -10.63
C ILE A 314 5.46 13.04 -11.18
N GLU A 315 5.25 12.68 -12.44
CA GLU A 315 6.20 11.86 -13.20
C GLU A 315 7.21 12.74 -13.93
N LEU A 316 8.46 12.30 -13.93
CA LEU A 316 9.51 12.85 -14.78
C LEU A 316 9.69 11.91 -15.95
N ARG A 317 9.47 12.42 -17.16
CA ARG A 317 9.55 11.65 -18.40
C ARG A 317 10.68 12.16 -19.28
N ASP A 318 11.31 11.25 -20.00
CA ASP A 318 12.27 11.63 -21.04
C ASP A 318 11.57 12.13 -22.31
N GLY A 319 12.35 12.60 -23.29
CA GLY A 319 11.83 13.10 -24.56
C GLY A 319 11.10 12.06 -25.44
N GLN A 320 11.19 10.78 -25.09
CA GLN A 320 10.51 9.67 -25.77
C GLN A 320 9.22 9.24 -25.01
N GLY A 321 8.92 9.87 -23.88
CA GLY A 321 7.74 9.61 -23.06
C GLY A 321 7.95 8.50 -22.01
N GLY A 322 9.16 7.92 -21.92
CA GLY A 322 9.52 6.96 -20.89
C GLY A 322 9.56 7.59 -19.50
N VAL A 323 8.97 6.91 -18.50
CA VAL A 323 8.97 7.39 -17.11
C VAL A 323 10.36 7.11 -16.50
N VAL A 324 11.08 8.18 -16.18
CA VAL A 324 12.43 8.12 -15.59
C VAL A 324 12.38 8.10 -14.06
N ALA A 325 11.47 8.91 -13.48
CA ALA A 325 11.37 9.06 -12.05
C ALA A 325 9.97 9.54 -11.63
N ARG A 326 9.67 9.41 -10.33
CA ARG A 326 8.55 10.08 -9.65
C ARG A 326 9.06 10.92 -8.51
N GLY A 327 8.40 12.06 -8.24
CA GLY A 327 8.79 12.93 -7.14
C GLY A 327 7.70 13.88 -6.70
N LEU A 328 7.88 14.48 -5.50
CA LEU A 328 7.03 15.57 -5.04
C LEU A 328 7.59 16.89 -5.54
N THR A 329 6.76 17.66 -6.25
CA THR A 329 7.14 18.96 -6.74
C THR A 329 7.17 20.01 -5.62
N ALA A 330 8.16 20.91 -5.67
CA ALA A 330 8.22 22.06 -4.79
C ALA A 330 7.56 23.31 -5.39
N VAL A 331 7.09 23.24 -6.64
CA VAL A 331 6.56 24.38 -7.39
C VAL A 331 5.22 24.02 -8.06
N SER A 332 4.36 25.01 -8.32
CA SER A 332 3.14 24.79 -9.08
C SER A 332 3.43 24.58 -10.57
N SER A 333 2.52 23.91 -11.28
CA SER A 333 2.63 23.75 -12.74
C SER A 333 2.68 25.09 -13.47
N ALA A 334 1.92 26.07 -12.99
CA ALA A 334 1.87 27.41 -13.59
C ALA A 334 3.20 28.19 -13.40
N ASP A 335 3.81 28.10 -12.21
CA ASP A 335 5.09 28.75 -11.94
C ASP A 335 6.22 28.07 -12.68
N LEU A 336 6.20 26.72 -12.72
CA LEU A 336 7.20 25.95 -13.45
C LEU A 336 7.16 26.23 -14.95
N ASP A 337 5.97 26.37 -15.53
CA ASP A 337 5.82 26.67 -16.97
C ASP A 337 6.42 28.02 -17.36
N ARG A 338 6.44 28.99 -16.45
CA ARG A 338 7.08 30.29 -16.65
C ARG A 338 8.62 30.24 -16.60
N VAL A 339 9.18 29.33 -15.80
CA VAL A 339 10.64 29.31 -15.54
C VAL A 339 11.34 28.07 -16.14
N LYS A 340 10.62 27.19 -16.84
CA LYS A 340 11.19 26.03 -17.51
C LYS A 340 12.32 26.42 -18.46
N GLY A 341 13.42 25.68 -18.45
CA GLY A 341 14.61 25.92 -19.25
C GLY A 341 15.50 27.06 -18.73
N MET A 342 15.08 27.81 -17.70
CA MET A 342 15.87 28.93 -17.17
C MET A 342 16.91 28.46 -16.16
N LYS A 343 18.10 29.07 -16.21
CA LYS A 343 19.13 28.84 -15.19
C LYS A 343 18.79 29.61 -13.91
N SER A 344 19.15 29.05 -12.75
CA SER A 344 18.87 29.66 -11.42
C SER A 344 19.27 31.13 -11.29
N ALA A 345 20.36 31.55 -11.92
CA ALA A 345 20.82 32.96 -11.93
C ALA A 345 19.90 33.89 -12.74
N GLN A 346 19.12 33.36 -13.68
CA GLN A 346 18.15 34.15 -14.47
C GLN A 346 16.83 34.29 -13.68
N ILE A 347 16.39 33.20 -13.02
CA ILE A 347 15.18 33.19 -12.19
C ILE A 347 15.29 34.20 -11.04
N ALA A 348 16.45 34.29 -10.40
CA ALA A 348 16.68 35.21 -9.28
C ALA A 348 16.54 36.70 -9.68
N LYS A 349 16.65 37.05 -10.98
CA LYS A 349 16.51 38.40 -11.48
C LYS A 349 15.09 38.80 -11.88
N ASP A 350 14.28 37.80 -12.33
CA ASP A 350 12.98 38.05 -12.98
C ASP A 350 11.76 37.65 -12.15
N ALA A 351 11.92 36.80 -11.13
CA ALA A 351 10.79 36.19 -10.46
C ALA A 351 10.63 36.70 -9.03
N GLN A 352 9.71 37.63 -8.80
CA GLN A 352 9.34 38.10 -7.45
C GLN A 352 8.68 37.02 -6.57
N HIS A 353 8.37 35.82 -7.06
CA HIS A 353 7.56 34.82 -6.32
C HIS A 353 7.94 33.35 -6.55
N VAL A 354 8.96 32.99 -7.31
CA VAL A 354 9.42 31.60 -7.42
C VAL A 354 10.42 31.31 -6.30
N VAL A 355 9.90 30.89 -5.17
CA VAL A 355 10.69 30.51 -4.00
C VAL A 355 11.20 29.09 -4.20
N GLY A 356 12.48 28.93 -4.50
CA GLY A 356 13.16 27.64 -4.54
C GLY A 356 13.83 27.35 -5.88
N VAL A 357 15.10 26.98 -5.83
CA VAL A 357 15.91 26.66 -7.01
C VAL A 357 15.62 25.27 -7.55
N GLU A 358 14.90 24.43 -6.78
CA GLU A 358 14.66 23.02 -7.10
C GLU A 358 13.19 22.76 -7.43
N VAL A 359 12.94 22.09 -8.56
CA VAL A 359 11.60 21.64 -8.97
C VAL A 359 11.19 20.39 -8.18
N VAL A 360 12.13 19.44 -8.07
CA VAL A 360 12.01 18.25 -7.25
C VAL A 360 13.33 18.01 -6.53
N HIS A 361 13.29 18.03 -5.20
CA HIS A 361 14.47 17.73 -4.40
C HIS A 361 14.85 16.25 -4.49
N ARG A 362 16.15 15.92 -4.53
CA ARG A 362 16.65 14.52 -4.61
C ARG A 362 16.11 13.59 -3.52
N ASP A 363 15.83 14.14 -2.32
CA ASP A 363 15.26 13.35 -1.22
C ASP A 363 13.76 13.10 -1.38
N HIS A 364 13.12 13.81 -2.32
CA HIS A 364 11.72 13.67 -2.71
C HIS A 364 11.56 13.04 -4.09
N LEU A 365 12.59 12.34 -4.58
CA LEU A 365 12.65 11.77 -5.91
C LEU A 365 13.00 10.30 -5.84
N VAL A 366 12.33 9.50 -6.64
CA VAL A 366 12.57 8.05 -6.84
C VAL A 366 12.81 7.80 -8.31
N ILE A 367 13.93 7.18 -8.64
CA ILE A 367 14.22 6.67 -9.98
C ILE A 367 13.45 5.35 -10.17
N LEU A 368 12.83 5.17 -11.34
CA LEU A 368 11.97 4.02 -11.65
C LEU A 368 12.65 3.03 -12.59
#